data_9c38f180b258d4407e54845cf7bb2bc9
#
_entry.id   9c38f180b258d4407e54845cf7bb2bc9
#
_cell.length_a   1.000
_cell.length_b   1.000
_cell.length_c   1.000
_cell.angle_alpha   90.00
_cell.angle_beta   90.00
_cell.angle_gamma   90.00
#
_symmetry.space_group_name_H-M   'P 1'
#
loop_
_entity.id
_entity.type
_entity.pdbx_description
1 polymer ?
#
loop_
_entity_poly.entity_id
_entity_poly.type
_entity_poly.pdbx_seq_one_letter_code
_entity_poly.pdbx_strand_id
1 'polypeptide(L)'
;MDDNKKKALAAALGQIEKQFGKGSIMKLGDNRTMDVETVSTGSLSLDIALGAGGLPMGRIVEIYGPESSGKTTLTLEAIAQAQKAGKTCAFIDAEHALDPVYAQKLGVDIDQLLCSQPDTGEQALEIVDALARSGAVDVIVVDSVAALTPKAEIEGEMGDSHMGLQARMLSQAMRKLTGNLKQSNCMCIFINQIRMKIGVMFGNPETTTGGNALKFYASVRLDIRRTGAVKDGDEVVGNETRIKVVKNKIAAPFKQAETQILYGQGFNRNGELIDLGVKNKLVEKAGAWYSYQGNKIGQGKANSCKYLVENPAIAAEIEKKLRDLLLTPVVAETDAKDVAAIDAKDDDAF
;
A
#
# COMPACT_ATOMS: atom_id res chain seq x y z
N MET A 1 2.01 18.27 38.54
CA MET A 1 2.02 19.44 37.65
C MET A 1 1.40 20.60 38.39
N ASP A 2 2.09 21.70 38.51
CA ASP A 2 1.65 22.89 39.23
C ASP A 2 0.32 23.41 38.68
N ASP A 3 -0.65 23.76 39.53
CA ASP A 3 -2.01 24.18 39.11
C ASP A 3 -2.01 25.41 38.21
N ASN A 4 -1.02 26.29 38.38
CA ASN A 4 -0.80 27.45 37.52
C ASN A 4 -0.40 27.03 36.09
N LYS A 5 0.40 25.96 35.93
CA LYS A 5 0.77 25.39 34.62
C LYS A 5 -0.41 24.72 33.96
N LYS A 6 -1.27 24.04 34.72
CA LYS A 6 -2.50 23.41 34.16
C LYS A 6 -3.47 24.46 33.62
N LYS A 7 -3.68 25.57 34.36
CA LYS A 7 -4.55 26.67 33.93
C LYS A 7 -3.99 27.36 32.68
N ALA A 8 -2.68 27.65 32.67
CA ALA A 8 -2.04 28.26 31.51
C ALA A 8 -2.12 27.37 30.26
N LEU A 9 -1.93 26.04 30.42
CA LEU A 9 -2.08 25.09 29.31
C LEU A 9 -3.52 25.04 28.79
N ALA A 10 -4.52 24.98 29.68
CA ALA A 10 -5.93 24.99 29.30
C ALA A 10 -6.31 26.25 28.52
N ALA A 11 -5.82 27.42 28.97
CA ALA A 11 -6.04 28.68 28.27
C ALA A 11 -5.40 28.69 26.87
N ALA A 12 -4.17 28.20 26.75
CA ALA A 12 -3.47 28.10 25.47
C ALA A 12 -4.19 27.13 24.50
N LEU A 13 -4.65 25.97 24.99
CA LEU A 13 -5.41 25.02 24.19
C LEU A 13 -6.73 25.63 23.68
N GLY A 14 -7.47 26.30 24.56
CA GLY A 14 -8.72 26.99 24.19
C GLY A 14 -8.49 28.12 23.17
N GLN A 15 -7.37 28.85 23.25
CA GLN A 15 -7.01 29.88 22.28
C GLN A 15 -6.66 29.28 20.92
N ILE A 16 -5.92 28.18 20.90
CA ILE A 16 -5.58 27.43 19.64
C ILE A 16 -6.86 26.91 18.97
N GLU A 17 -7.74 26.28 19.73
CA GLU A 17 -9.01 25.78 19.18
C GLU A 17 -9.92 26.88 18.67
N LYS A 18 -9.93 28.03 19.32
CA LYS A 18 -10.70 29.21 18.89
C LYS A 18 -10.14 29.82 17.60
N GLN A 19 -8.82 29.81 17.43
CA GLN A 19 -8.13 30.40 16.28
C GLN A 19 -8.09 29.47 15.08
N PHE A 20 -7.87 28.16 15.27
CA PHE A 20 -7.62 27.18 14.23
C PHE A 20 -8.72 26.12 14.09
N GLY A 21 -9.74 26.16 14.92
CA GLY A 21 -10.86 25.21 14.92
C GLY A 21 -10.69 24.07 15.93
N LYS A 22 -11.84 23.44 16.30
CA LYS A 22 -11.85 22.29 17.20
C LYS A 22 -11.03 21.13 16.60
N GLY A 23 -10.21 20.48 17.43
CA GLY A 23 -9.37 19.36 16.99
C GLY A 23 -8.03 19.77 16.35
N SER A 24 -7.72 21.09 16.30
CA SER A 24 -6.40 21.57 15.83
C SER A 24 -5.25 21.14 16.75
N ILE A 25 -5.55 20.86 18.02
CA ILE A 25 -4.63 20.27 18.99
C ILE A 25 -5.38 19.24 19.84
N MET A 26 -4.74 18.10 20.09
CA MET A 26 -5.31 17.01 20.90
C MET A 26 -4.20 16.30 21.68
N LYS A 27 -4.55 15.67 22.77
CA LYS A 27 -3.62 14.74 23.44
C LYS A 27 -3.62 13.42 22.67
N LEU A 28 -2.43 12.88 22.39
CA LEU A 28 -2.30 11.65 21.61
C LEU A 28 -3.00 10.45 22.26
N GLY A 29 -3.12 10.43 23.58
CA GLY A 29 -3.82 9.37 24.32
C GLY A 29 -5.35 9.49 24.33
N ASP A 30 -5.92 10.64 23.97
CA ASP A 30 -7.38 10.84 23.94
C ASP A 30 -8.01 10.21 22.67
N ASN A 31 -7.24 10.07 21.60
CA ASN A 31 -7.59 9.29 20.40
C ASN A 31 -6.96 7.90 20.51
N ARG A 32 -7.66 6.97 21.12
CA ARG A 32 -7.34 5.56 21.00
C ARG A 32 -7.44 5.18 19.52
N THR A 33 -6.28 4.86 18.93
CA THR A 33 -6.11 4.40 17.56
C THR A 33 -6.77 5.31 16.52
N MET A 34 -5.97 6.14 15.85
CA MET A 34 -6.35 6.59 14.51
C MET A 34 -6.33 5.32 13.64
N ASP A 35 -7.45 4.59 13.61
CA ASP A 35 -7.64 3.51 12.65
C ASP A 35 -7.58 4.14 11.26
N VAL A 36 -6.42 4.03 10.63
CA VAL A 36 -6.25 4.49 9.26
C VAL A 36 -7.05 3.55 8.39
N GLU A 37 -8.09 4.07 7.75
CA GLU A 37 -8.83 3.31 6.75
C GLU A 37 -7.87 2.78 5.69
N THR A 38 -8.04 1.52 5.28
CA THR A 38 -7.17 0.87 4.30
C THR A 38 -7.98 0.21 3.20
N VAL A 39 -7.35 0.07 2.03
CA VAL A 39 -7.85 -0.69 0.89
C VAL A 39 -6.96 -1.90 0.70
N SER A 40 -7.55 -3.09 0.59
CA SER A 40 -6.82 -4.32 0.29
C SER A 40 -6.04 -4.19 -1.02
N THR A 41 -4.87 -4.78 -1.06
CA THR A 41 -4.02 -4.83 -2.27
C THR A 41 -4.45 -5.91 -3.27
N GLY A 42 -5.40 -6.79 -2.89
CA GLY A 42 -5.71 -8.01 -3.64
C GLY A 42 -4.86 -9.21 -3.24
N SER A 43 -3.69 -9.00 -2.64
CA SER A 43 -2.83 -10.04 -2.08
C SER A 43 -2.95 -10.07 -0.55
N LEU A 44 -3.43 -11.17 0.00
CA LEU A 44 -3.55 -11.34 1.46
C LEU A 44 -2.16 -11.32 2.13
N SER A 45 -1.17 -11.91 1.49
CA SER A 45 0.22 -11.89 1.98
C SER A 45 0.76 -10.48 2.12
N LEU A 46 0.46 -9.60 1.16
CA LEU A 46 0.87 -8.19 1.20
C LEU A 46 0.06 -7.40 2.22
N ASP A 47 -1.25 -7.61 2.32
CA ASP A 47 -2.11 -6.98 3.32
C ASP A 47 -1.59 -7.27 4.75
N ILE A 48 -1.18 -8.52 5.02
CA ILE A 48 -0.57 -8.93 6.28
C ILE A 48 0.81 -8.27 6.48
N ALA A 49 1.63 -8.21 5.43
CA ALA A 49 2.95 -7.57 5.51
C ALA A 49 2.85 -6.07 5.79
N LEU A 50 1.81 -5.40 5.28
CA LEU A 50 1.48 -4.01 5.57
C LEU A 50 1.03 -3.80 7.03
N GLY A 51 0.52 -4.83 7.69
CA GLY A 51 0.17 -4.82 9.12
C GLY A 51 -1.15 -4.14 9.46
N ALA A 52 -1.68 -3.30 8.57
CA ALA A 52 -2.97 -2.64 8.73
C ALA A 52 -4.06 -3.20 7.79
N GLY A 53 -3.77 -4.31 7.11
CA GLY A 53 -4.73 -5.00 6.25
C GLY A 53 -4.88 -4.43 4.84
N GLY A 54 -4.03 -3.46 4.44
CA GLY A 54 -4.06 -2.87 3.11
C GLY A 54 -3.27 -1.57 3.00
N LEU A 55 -3.47 -0.86 1.90
CA LEU A 55 -2.87 0.45 1.62
C LEU A 55 -3.66 1.57 2.30
N PRO A 56 -2.98 2.57 2.92
CA PRO A 56 -3.63 3.60 3.73
C PRO A 56 -4.35 4.65 2.89
N MET A 57 -5.60 4.94 3.23
CA MET A 57 -6.34 6.07 2.70
C MET A 57 -5.78 7.41 3.18
N GLY A 58 -5.99 8.47 2.41
CA GLY A 58 -5.53 9.81 2.73
C GLY A 58 -4.00 9.96 2.68
N ARG A 59 -3.27 9.06 2.01
CA ARG A 59 -1.81 9.00 2.02
C ARG A 59 -1.22 8.81 0.62
N ILE A 60 0.06 9.14 0.51
CA ILE A 60 0.87 8.86 -0.67
C ILE A 60 1.52 7.49 -0.48
N VAL A 61 1.40 6.64 -1.50
CA VAL A 61 2.04 5.33 -1.61
C VAL A 61 2.98 5.34 -2.81
N GLU A 62 4.18 4.80 -2.69
CA GLU A 62 5.08 4.57 -3.81
C GLU A 62 5.29 3.08 -4.02
N ILE A 63 5.06 2.60 -5.25
CA ILE A 63 5.34 1.23 -5.68
C ILE A 63 6.43 1.30 -6.75
N TYR A 64 7.57 0.67 -6.49
CA TYR A 64 8.69 0.72 -7.41
C TYR A 64 9.34 -0.65 -7.59
N GLY A 65 10.01 -0.82 -8.72
CA GLY A 65 10.69 -2.07 -9.06
C GLY A 65 11.15 -2.06 -10.51
N PRO A 66 11.86 -3.11 -10.94
CA PRO A 66 12.25 -3.30 -12.33
C PRO A 66 11.05 -3.32 -13.26
N GLU A 67 11.30 -3.20 -14.55
CA GLU A 67 10.28 -3.41 -15.58
C GLU A 67 9.72 -4.83 -15.49
N SER A 68 8.44 -4.99 -15.84
CA SER A 68 7.74 -6.28 -15.81
C SER A 68 7.75 -7.00 -14.44
N SER A 69 7.96 -6.27 -13.34
CA SER A 69 7.92 -6.83 -11.98
C SER A 69 6.51 -6.98 -11.39
N GLY A 70 5.47 -6.46 -12.06
CA GLY A 70 4.08 -6.52 -11.61
C GLY A 70 3.56 -5.26 -10.91
N LYS A 71 4.22 -4.09 -11.08
CA LYS A 71 3.77 -2.82 -10.48
C LYS A 71 2.36 -2.43 -10.89
N THR A 72 2.10 -2.38 -12.20
CA THR A 72 0.78 -2.05 -12.76
C THR A 72 -0.26 -3.10 -12.36
N THR A 73 0.10 -4.39 -12.35
CA THR A 73 -0.79 -5.46 -11.87
C THR A 73 -1.22 -5.21 -10.42
N LEU A 74 -0.28 -4.92 -9.53
CA LEU A 74 -0.58 -4.63 -8.12
C LEU A 74 -1.53 -3.42 -7.98
N THR A 75 -1.32 -2.36 -8.76
CA THR A 75 -2.18 -1.17 -8.69
C THR A 75 -3.58 -1.42 -9.25
N LEU A 76 -3.70 -2.17 -10.34
CA LEU A 76 -5.00 -2.54 -10.91
C LEU A 76 -5.79 -3.48 -9.97
N GLU A 77 -5.12 -4.42 -9.32
CA GLU A 77 -5.75 -5.25 -8.28
C GLU A 77 -6.24 -4.38 -7.10
N ALA A 78 -5.44 -3.41 -6.64
CA ALA A 78 -5.84 -2.49 -5.59
C ALA A 78 -7.04 -1.62 -6.02
N ILE A 79 -7.08 -1.15 -7.27
CA ILE A 79 -8.25 -0.46 -7.85
C ILE A 79 -9.48 -1.37 -7.82
N ALA A 80 -9.35 -2.63 -8.27
CA ALA A 80 -10.45 -3.57 -8.26
C ALA A 80 -11.00 -3.80 -6.84
N GLN A 81 -10.13 -3.89 -5.83
CA GLN A 81 -10.57 -4.01 -4.44
C GLN A 81 -11.23 -2.73 -3.93
N ALA A 82 -10.70 -1.55 -4.31
CA ALA A 82 -11.30 -0.26 -3.96
C ALA A 82 -12.72 -0.12 -4.55
N GLN A 83 -12.89 -0.44 -5.84
CA GLN A 83 -14.20 -0.39 -6.50
C GLN A 83 -15.19 -1.37 -5.88
N LYS A 84 -14.77 -2.59 -5.51
CA LYS A 84 -15.61 -3.55 -4.76
C LYS A 84 -16.07 -3.01 -3.40
N ALA A 85 -15.27 -2.12 -2.79
CA ALA A 85 -15.62 -1.42 -1.56
C ALA A 85 -16.44 -0.13 -1.81
N GLY A 86 -16.91 0.10 -3.03
CA GLY A 86 -17.73 1.26 -3.42
C GLY A 86 -16.95 2.57 -3.58
N LYS A 87 -15.63 2.49 -3.76
CA LYS A 87 -14.75 3.66 -3.90
C LYS A 87 -14.59 4.09 -5.35
N THR A 88 -14.53 5.40 -5.56
CA THR A 88 -14.27 6.01 -6.88
C THR A 88 -12.77 6.04 -7.14
N CYS A 89 -12.35 5.53 -8.31
CA CYS A 89 -10.95 5.40 -8.68
C CYS A 89 -10.61 6.18 -9.95
N ALA A 90 -9.38 6.73 -9.99
CA ALA A 90 -8.83 7.38 -11.18
C ALA A 90 -7.44 6.82 -11.51
N PHE A 91 -7.14 6.72 -12.81
CA PHE A 91 -5.86 6.27 -13.32
C PHE A 91 -5.28 7.35 -14.24
N ILE A 92 -4.12 7.86 -13.89
CA ILE A 92 -3.37 8.86 -14.67
C ILE A 92 -2.28 8.09 -15.43
N ASP A 93 -2.58 7.79 -16.69
CA ASP A 93 -1.75 6.99 -17.59
C ASP A 93 -0.77 7.88 -18.35
N ALA A 94 0.33 8.25 -17.70
CA ALA A 94 1.38 9.06 -18.30
C ALA A 94 2.28 8.27 -19.27
N GLU A 95 2.25 6.93 -19.22
CA GLU A 95 2.97 6.06 -20.17
C GLU A 95 2.15 5.74 -21.42
N HIS A 96 0.83 6.06 -21.45
CA HIS A 96 -0.12 5.70 -22.51
C HIS A 96 -0.16 4.20 -22.82
N ALA A 97 -0.05 3.38 -21.77
CA ALA A 97 0.15 1.94 -21.89
C ALA A 97 -0.90 1.10 -21.13
N LEU A 98 -1.94 1.73 -20.57
CA LEU A 98 -3.01 1.00 -19.88
C LEU A 98 -3.79 0.11 -20.87
N ASP A 99 -3.79 -1.19 -20.61
CA ASP A 99 -4.62 -2.16 -21.34
C ASP A 99 -5.97 -2.36 -20.61
N PRO A 100 -7.09 -1.87 -21.19
CA PRO A 100 -8.41 -2.03 -20.58
C PRO A 100 -8.85 -3.49 -20.45
N VAL A 101 -8.46 -4.35 -21.40
CA VAL A 101 -8.81 -5.77 -21.39
C VAL A 101 -8.10 -6.48 -20.25
N TYR A 102 -6.83 -6.13 -20.01
CA TYR A 102 -6.09 -6.66 -18.88
C TYR A 102 -6.66 -6.15 -17.55
N ALA A 103 -6.97 -4.86 -17.45
CA ALA A 103 -7.59 -4.27 -16.25
C ALA A 103 -8.92 -4.97 -15.91
N GLN A 104 -9.77 -5.21 -16.90
CA GLN A 104 -11.03 -5.92 -16.72
C GLN A 104 -10.83 -7.37 -16.25
N LYS A 105 -9.83 -8.08 -16.77
CA LYS A 105 -9.48 -9.44 -16.31
C LYS A 105 -9.06 -9.49 -14.84
N LEU A 106 -8.44 -8.42 -14.34
CA LEU A 106 -8.07 -8.27 -12.93
C LEU A 106 -9.26 -7.87 -12.04
N GLY A 107 -10.44 -7.66 -12.63
CA GLY A 107 -11.67 -7.33 -11.92
C GLY A 107 -11.91 -5.82 -11.76
N VAL A 108 -11.20 -4.99 -12.50
CA VAL A 108 -11.48 -3.55 -12.58
C VAL A 108 -12.75 -3.32 -13.37
N ASP A 109 -13.68 -2.54 -12.83
CA ASP A 109 -14.81 -2.00 -13.57
C ASP A 109 -14.31 -0.82 -14.41
N ILE A 110 -14.07 -1.08 -15.70
CA ILE A 110 -13.50 -0.09 -16.62
C ILE A 110 -14.51 1.02 -16.97
N ASP A 111 -15.80 0.77 -16.84
CA ASP A 111 -16.84 1.76 -17.11
C ASP A 111 -16.91 2.80 -15.98
N GLN A 112 -16.46 2.47 -14.78
CA GLN A 112 -16.41 3.33 -13.61
C GLN A 112 -15.00 3.90 -13.33
N LEU A 113 -13.96 3.43 -14.04
CA LEU A 113 -12.61 3.93 -13.86
C LEU A 113 -12.40 5.23 -14.63
N LEU A 114 -12.13 6.32 -13.92
CA LEU A 114 -11.71 7.57 -14.56
C LEU A 114 -10.28 7.41 -15.10
N CYS A 115 -10.07 7.66 -16.38
CA CYS A 115 -8.75 7.60 -17.00
C CYS A 115 -8.37 8.94 -17.61
N SER A 116 -7.12 9.37 -17.41
CA SER A 116 -6.55 10.56 -18.02
C SER A 116 -5.17 10.26 -18.59
N GLN A 117 -4.87 10.77 -19.77
CA GLN A 117 -3.59 10.62 -20.47
C GLN A 117 -2.98 12.01 -20.70
N PRO A 118 -2.28 12.57 -19.70
CA PRO A 118 -1.71 13.92 -19.78
C PRO A 118 -0.47 13.96 -20.67
N ASP A 119 -0.28 15.10 -21.34
CA ASP A 119 0.89 15.32 -22.22
C ASP A 119 2.14 15.76 -21.44
N THR A 120 1.97 16.36 -20.26
CA THR A 120 3.09 16.88 -19.44
C THR A 120 2.97 16.44 -17.98
N GLY A 121 4.09 16.42 -17.27
CA GLY A 121 4.11 16.10 -15.84
C GLY A 121 3.35 17.12 -14.99
N GLU A 122 3.41 18.41 -15.35
CA GLU A 122 2.63 19.47 -14.70
C GLU A 122 1.13 19.21 -14.84
N GLN A 123 0.65 18.91 -16.06
CA GLN A 123 -0.76 18.60 -16.32
C GLN A 123 -1.21 17.38 -15.52
N ALA A 124 -0.40 16.31 -15.49
CA ALA A 124 -0.68 15.11 -14.70
C ALA A 124 -0.89 15.46 -13.22
N LEU A 125 0.04 16.20 -12.63
CA LEU A 125 0.02 16.54 -11.21
C LEU A 125 -1.08 17.55 -10.85
N GLU A 126 -1.46 18.44 -11.76
CA GLU A 126 -2.60 19.34 -11.60
C GLU A 126 -3.94 18.58 -11.65
N ILE A 127 -4.06 17.58 -12.54
CA ILE A 127 -5.24 16.70 -12.57
C ILE A 127 -5.35 15.92 -11.25
N VAL A 128 -4.25 15.34 -10.75
CA VAL A 128 -4.21 14.66 -9.46
C VAL A 128 -4.67 15.60 -8.33
N ASP A 129 -4.16 16.84 -8.31
CA ASP A 129 -4.51 17.83 -7.29
C ASP A 129 -6.01 18.23 -7.36
N ALA A 130 -6.53 18.42 -8.58
CA ALA A 130 -7.93 18.74 -8.78
C ALA A 130 -8.87 17.61 -8.33
N LEU A 131 -8.55 16.36 -8.70
CA LEU A 131 -9.31 15.17 -8.27
C LEU A 131 -9.25 14.98 -6.76
N ALA A 132 -8.09 15.13 -6.15
CA ALA A 132 -7.93 15.02 -4.70
C ALA A 132 -8.74 16.09 -3.96
N ARG A 133 -8.69 17.35 -4.40
CA ARG A 133 -9.44 18.45 -3.78
C ARG A 133 -10.95 18.35 -3.96
N SER A 134 -11.43 17.65 -4.99
CA SER A 134 -12.86 17.48 -5.21
C SER A 134 -13.55 16.71 -4.08
N GLY A 135 -12.80 15.83 -3.38
CA GLY A 135 -13.35 14.93 -2.38
C GLY A 135 -14.26 13.83 -2.95
N ALA A 136 -14.34 13.72 -4.27
CA ALA A 136 -15.21 12.75 -4.96
C ALA A 136 -14.44 11.50 -5.45
N VAL A 137 -13.09 11.52 -5.38
CA VAL A 137 -12.23 10.43 -5.79
C VAL A 137 -11.47 9.91 -4.57
N ASP A 138 -11.54 8.61 -4.36
CA ASP A 138 -10.94 7.94 -3.21
C ASP A 138 -9.52 7.44 -3.48
N VAL A 139 -9.27 6.94 -4.70
CA VAL A 139 -7.99 6.34 -5.09
C VAL A 139 -7.54 6.92 -6.43
N ILE A 140 -6.33 7.43 -6.48
CA ILE A 140 -5.68 7.92 -7.70
C ILE A 140 -4.39 7.13 -7.90
N VAL A 141 -4.20 6.57 -9.11
CA VAL A 141 -2.95 5.94 -9.53
C VAL A 141 -2.27 6.81 -10.58
N VAL A 142 -0.96 6.99 -10.46
CA VAL A 142 -0.11 7.68 -11.46
C VAL A 142 0.89 6.67 -12.00
N ASP A 143 0.77 6.30 -13.26
CA ASP A 143 1.66 5.35 -13.95
C ASP A 143 2.33 6.03 -15.14
N SER A 144 3.59 6.37 -15.10
CA SER A 144 4.52 6.29 -13.97
C SER A 144 5.24 7.62 -13.74
N VAL A 145 5.89 7.76 -12.57
CA VAL A 145 6.73 8.95 -12.27
C VAL A 145 7.80 9.18 -13.33
N ALA A 146 8.35 8.11 -13.92
CA ALA A 146 9.37 8.20 -14.96
C ALA A 146 8.86 8.91 -16.24
N ALA A 147 7.57 8.82 -16.52
CA ALA A 147 6.93 9.43 -17.69
C ALA A 147 6.46 10.87 -17.43
N LEU A 148 6.51 11.37 -16.19
CA LEU A 148 6.15 12.75 -15.87
C LEU A 148 7.22 13.71 -16.38
N THR A 149 7.21 13.99 -17.68
CA THR A 149 8.16 14.90 -18.31
C THR A 149 7.74 16.35 -18.10
N PRO A 150 8.60 17.22 -17.56
CA PRO A 150 8.31 18.65 -17.45
C PRO A 150 8.02 19.30 -18.80
N LYS A 151 7.06 20.21 -18.84
CA LYS A 151 6.68 20.94 -20.05
C LYS A 151 7.88 21.62 -20.72
N ALA A 152 8.74 22.25 -19.93
CA ALA A 152 9.94 22.92 -20.43
C ALA A 152 10.95 21.96 -21.10
N GLU A 153 10.93 20.67 -20.70
CA GLU A 153 11.76 19.64 -21.35
C GLU A 153 11.16 19.20 -22.69
N ILE A 154 9.83 19.16 -22.79
CA ILE A 154 9.14 18.82 -24.05
C ILE A 154 9.26 19.94 -25.09
N GLU A 155 9.20 21.19 -24.64
CA GLU A 155 9.29 22.39 -25.51
C GLU A 155 10.74 22.78 -25.84
N GLY A 156 11.74 22.21 -25.14
CA GLY A 156 13.17 22.44 -25.39
C GLY A 156 13.69 21.75 -26.63
N GLU A 157 14.90 22.14 -27.07
CA GLU A 157 15.56 21.49 -28.18
C GLU A 157 16.25 20.17 -27.77
N MET A 158 16.41 19.25 -28.72
CA MET A 158 17.12 18.00 -28.47
C MET A 158 18.59 18.28 -28.10
N GLY A 159 18.96 17.86 -26.87
CA GLY A 159 20.28 18.07 -26.30
C GLY A 159 20.36 19.15 -25.22
N ASP A 160 19.29 19.87 -24.97
CA ASP A 160 19.23 20.83 -23.88
C ASP A 160 19.32 20.12 -22.50
N SER A 161 20.00 20.79 -21.59
CA SER A 161 20.18 20.27 -20.23
C SER A 161 19.02 20.71 -19.32
N HIS A 162 18.13 19.78 -18.99
CA HIS A 162 16.98 20.00 -18.10
C HIS A 162 17.18 19.36 -16.71
N MET A 163 18.42 19.35 -16.21
CA MET A 163 18.77 18.70 -14.94
C MET A 163 17.91 19.19 -13.78
N GLY A 164 17.24 18.24 -13.11
CA GLY A 164 16.52 18.49 -11.87
C GLY A 164 15.12 19.10 -12.01
N LEU A 165 14.62 19.41 -13.22
CA LEU A 165 13.28 19.97 -13.41
C LEU A 165 12.20 19.03 -12.88
N GLN A 166 12.23 17.75 -13.23
CA GLN A 166 11.31 16.75 -12.74
C GLN A 166 11.31 16.65 -11.20
N ALA A 167 12.49 16.68 -10.58
CA ALA A 167 12.62 16.62 -9.13
C ALA A 167 12.04 17.87 -8.45
N ARG A 168 12.16 19.06 -9.04
CA ARG A 168 11.59 20.31 -8.55
C ARG A 168 10.06 20.28 -8.66
N MET A 169 9.53 19.87 -9.81
CA MET A 169 8.09 19.71 -10.07
C MET A 169 7.46 18.76 -9.06
N LEU A 170 8.04 17.57 -8.88
CA LEU A 170 7.57 16.61 -7.89
C LEU A 170 7.67 17.13 -6.45
N SER A 171 8.75 17.84 -6.10
CA SER A 171 8.88 18.44 -4.76
C SER A 171 7.78 19.46 -4.47
N GLN A 172 7.40 20.26 -5.45
CA GLN A 172 6.30 21.21 -5.35
C GLN A 172 4.96 20.50 -5.24
N ALA A 173 4.71 19.50 -6.08
CA ALA A 173 3.48 18.71 -6.07
C ALA A 173 3.28 17.98 -4.74
N MET A 174 4.30 17.32 -4.20
CA MET A 174 4.22 16.59 -2.93
C MET A 174 3.82 17.49 -1.77
N ARG A 175 4.31 18.73 -1.72
CA ARG A 175 3.92 19.70 -0.68
C ARG A 175 2.43 20.05 -0.73
N LYS A 176 1.85 20.20 -1.92
CA LYS A 176 0.42 20.47 -2.11
C LYS A 176 -0.42 19.22 -1.86
N LEU A 177 -0.09 18.13 -2.51
CA LEU A 177 -0.87 16.90 -2.49
C LEU A 177 -0.99 16.29 -1.09
N THR A 178 0.06 16.33 -0.28
CA THR A 178 0.03 15.71 1.07
C THR A 178 -1.09 16.28 1.93
N GLY A 179 -1.30 17.58 1.90
CA GLY A 179 -2.39 18.23 2.65
C GLY A 179 -3.76 17.90 2.09
N ASN A 180 -3.92 18.01 0.78
CA ASN A 180 -5.18 17.79 0.09
C ASN A 180 -5.65 16.34 0.20
N LEU A 181 -4.75 15.36 0.00
CA LEU A 181 -5.05 13.94 0.13
C LEU A 181 -5.50 13.57 1.54
N LYS A 182 -4.83 14.13 2.57
CA LYS A 182 -5.23 13.90 3.97
C LYS A 182 -6.63 14.48 4.25
N GLN A 183 -6.92 15.67 3.74
CA GLN A 183 -8.19 16.36 3.98
C GLN A 183 -9.36 15.66 3.30
N SER A 184 -9.17 15.16 2.07
CA SER A 184 -10.19 14.44 1.30
C SER A 184 -10.24 12.94 1.58
N ASN A 185 -9.35 12.41 2.42
CA ASN A 185 -9.14 10.97 2.64
C ASN A 185 -8.83 10.19 1.35
N CYS A 186 -8.27 10.85 0.34
CA CYS A 186 -7.93 10.25 -0.95
C CYS A 186 -6.51 9.63 -0.90
N MET A 187 -6.37 8.40 -1.36
CA MET A 187 -5.07 7.73 -1.52
C MET A 187 -4.50 8.02 -2.91
N CYS A 188 -3.20 8.36 -2.98
CA CYS A 188 -2.50 8.52 -4.25
C CYS A 188 -1.33 7.53 -4.34
N ILE A 189 -1.37 6.64 -5.32
CA ILE A 189 -0.35 5.63 -5.59
C ILE A 189 0.49 6.12 -6.77
N PHE A 190 1.79 6.27 -6.56
CA PHE A 190 2.77 6.55 -7.60
C PHE A 190 3.54 5.29 -7.96
N ILE A 191 3.45 4.87 -9.21
CA ILE A 191 4.31 3.83 -9.78
C ILE A 191 5.62 4.47 -10.18
N ASN A 192 6.75 3.84 -9.82
CA ASN A 192 8.06 4.37 -10.12
C ASN A 192 9.00 3.29 -10.68
N GLN A 193 10.00 3.74 -11.42
CA GLN A 193 11.02 2.90 -12.01
C GLN A 193 12.33 3.02 -11.26
N ILE A 194 13.14 1.97 -11.30
CA ILE A 194 14.50 1.97 -10.74
C ILE A 194 15.46 2.51 -11.78
N ARG A 195 16.42 3.31 -11.33
CA ARG A 195 17.58 3.79 -12.08
C ARG A 195 18.85 3.48 -11.31
N MET A 196 19.94 3.33 -12.00
CA MET A 196 21.26 3.09 -11.40
C MET A 196 22.01 4.40 -11.28
N LYS A 197 22.51 4.72 -10.10
CA LYS A 197 23.40 5.85 -9.88
C LYS A 197 24.78 5.53 -10.45
N ILE A 198 25.29 6.41 -11.30
CA ILE A 198 26.63 6.29 -11.87
C ILE A 198 27.66 6.62 -10.78
N GLY A 199 28.77 5.85 -10.72
CA GLY A 199 29.90 6.11 -9.83
C GLY A 199 29.74 5.65 -8.38
N VAL A 200 28.69 4.89 -8.04
CA VAL A 200 28.55 4.29 -6.71
C VAL A 200 29.34 2.99 -6.66
N MET A 201 30.52 3.01 -6.04
CA MET A 201 31.39 1.82 -5.88
C MET A 201 31.00 0.97 -4.68
N PHE A 202 30.38 1.55 -3.64
CA PHE A 202 29.98 0.88 -2.41
C PHE A 202 28.53 1.20 -2.03
N GLY A 203 27.80 0.24 -1.52
CA GLY A 203 26.39 0.37 -1.13
C GLY A 203 25.42 0.07 -2.28
N ASN A 204 24.16 0.45 -2.12
CA ASN A 204 23.13 0.18 -3.13
C ASN A 204 23.09 1.31 -4.17
N PRO A 205 23.43 1.04 -5.45
CA PRO A 205 23.39 2.03 -6.52
C PRO A 205 21.97 2.34 -6.99
N GLU A 206 20.97 1.53 -6.62
CA GLU A 206 19.60 1.71 -7.09
C GLU A 206 18.95 2.95 -6.48
N THR A 207 18.25 3.69 -7.32
CA THR A 207 17.43 4.83 -6.94
C THR A 207 16.15 4.87 -7.77
N THR A 208 15.13 5.55 -7.31
CA THR A 208 13.92 5.80 -8.08
C THR A 208 14.00 7.14 -8.81
N THR A 209 13.24 7.30 -9.91
CA THR A 209 13.16 8.56 -10.67
C THR A 209 12.47 9.66 -9.87
N GLY A 210 12.60 10.92 -10.30
CA GLY A 210 11.88 12.06 -9.70
C GLY A 210 12.51 12.62 -8.44
N GLY A 211 13.76 12.27 -8.12
CA GLY A 211 14.49 12.80 -6.96
C GLY A 211 14.07 12.17 -5.64
N ASN A 212 14.20 12.93 -4.55
CA ASN A 212 13.99 12.41 -3.20
C ASN A 212 12.62 12.76 -2.59
N ALA A 213 11.87 13.70 -3.18
CA ALA A 213 10.63 14.18 -2.57
C ALA A 213 9.64 13.06 -2.30
N LEU A 214 9.35 12.22 -3.29
CA LEU A 214 8.40 11.12 -3.14
C LEU A 214 8.84 10.14 -2.04
N LYS A 215 10.14 9.85 -1.91
CA LYS A 215 10.68 8.97 -0.85
C LYS A 215 10.38 9.51 0.56
N PHE A 216 10.39 10.83 0.74
CA PHE A 216 10.10 11.45 2.03
C PHE A 216 8.60 11.54 2.30
N TYR A 217 7.81 11.94 1.30
CA TYR A 217 6.38 12.18 1.45
C TYR A 217 5.55 10.90 1.49
N ALA A 218 5.95 9.85 0.79
CA ALA A 218 5.26 8.57 0.83
C ALA A 218 5.16 8.03 2.27
N SER A 219 3.98 7.58 2.65
CA SER A 219 3.72 6.90 3.92
C SER A 219 4.05 5.42 3.84
N VAL A 220 3.85 4.81 2.67
CA VAL A 220 4.20 3.42 2.36
C VAL A 220 5.05 3.41 1.10
N ARG A 221 6.11 2.59 1.09
CA ARG A 221 6.94 2.33 -0.08
C ARG A 221 7.11 0.83 -0.25
N LEU A 222 6.80 0.33 -1.43
CA LEU A 222 6.84 -1.08 -1.80
C LEU A 222 7.88 -1.31 -2.89
N ASP A 223 8.83 -2.21 -2.64
CA ASP A 223 9.78 -2.71 -3.62
C ASP A 223 9.28 -4.06 -4.14
N ILE A 224 8.85 -4.11 -5.41
CA ILE A 224 8.32 -5.31 -6.04
C ILE A 224 9.33 -5.91 -7.02
N ARG A 225 9.60 -7.21 -6.86
CA ARG A 225 10.60 -7.92 -7.65
C ARG A 225 10.14 -9.30 -8.05
N ARG A 226 10.35 -9.65 -9.31
CA ARG A 226 10.26 -11.02 -9.79
C ARG A 226 11.43 -11.82 -9.20
N THR A 227 11.12 -13.01 -8.64
CA THR A 227 12.11 -13.91 -8.04
C THR A 227 12.25 -15.22 -8.78
N GLY A 228 11.23 -15.60 -9.58
CA GLY A 228 11.23 -16.85 -10.32
C GLY A 228 10.10 -16.89 -11.34
N ALA A 229 9.93 -18.03 -11.97
CA ALA A 229 8.83 -18.33 -12.89
C ALA A 229 7.91 -19.39 -12.29
N VAL A 230 6.61 -19.19 -12.40
CA VAL A 230 5.59 -20.21 -12.12
C VAL A 230 5.36 -21.01 -13.37
N LYS A 231 5.47 -22.34 -13.26
CA LYS A 231 5.30 -23.27 -14.40
C LYS A 231 4.11 -24.18 -14.15
N ASP A 232 3.41 -24.49 -15.24
CA ASP A 232 2.45 -25.60 -15.32
C ASP A 232 2.95 -26.57 -16.40
N GLY A 233 3.54 -27.68 -15.96
CA GLY A 233 4.35 -28.53 -16.83
C GLY A 233 5.60 -27.78 -17.34
N ASP A 234 5.73 -27.70 -18.67
CA ASP A 234 6.84 -26.99 -19.33
C ASP A 234 6.52 -25.52 -19.64
N GLU A 235 5.27 -25.09 -19.49
CA GLU A 235 4.82 -23.74 -19.79
C GLU A 235 5.00 -22.80 -18.61
N VAL A 236 5.50 -21.58 -18.88
CA VAL A 236 5.58 -20.51 -17.87
C VAL A 236 4.24 -19.77 -17.84
N VAL A 237 3.50 -19.95 -16.76
CA VAL A 237 2.15 -19.36 -16.57
C VAL A 237 2.13 -18.13 -15.68
N GLY A 238 3.25 -17.77 -15.09
CA GLY A 238 3.31 -16.61 -14.21
C GLY A 238 4.70 -16.38 -13.62
N ASN A 239 4.76 -15.48 -12.66
CA ASN A 239 5.97 -15.11 -11.94
C ASN A 239 5.82 -15.30 -10.45
N GLU A 240 6.84 -15.86 -9.80
CA GLU A 240 7.06 -15.71 -8.38
C GLU A 240 7.50 -14.27 -8.11
N THR A 241 6.85 -13.61 -7.19
CA THR A 241 7.05 -12.19 -6.93
C THR A 241 7.22 -11.94 -5.44
N ARG A 242 8.23 -11.17 -5.09
CA ARG A 242 8.49 -10.69 -3.74
C ARG A 242 8.21 -9.20 -3.65
N ILE A 243 7.41 -8.81 -2.66
CA ILE A 243 7.09 -7.41 -2.37
C ILE A 243 7.60 -7.09 -0.98
N LYS A 244 8.56 -6.17 -0.89
CA LYS A 244 9.14 -5.71 0.37
C LYS A 244 8.54 -4.38 0.78
N VAL A 245 8.05 -4.28 2.00
CA VAL A 245 7.58 -3.04 2.61
C VAL A 245 8.80 -2.28 3.13
N VAL A 246 9.36 -1.39 2.30
CA VAL A 246 10.61 -0.68 2.61
C VAL A 246 10.39 0.48 3.57
N LYS A 247 9.22 1.11 3.50
CA LYS A 247 8.79 2.18 4.40
C LYS A 247 7.32 1.99 4.75
N ASN A 248 6.99 2.17 6.02
CA ASN A 248 5.63 2.10 6.51
C ASN A 248 5.46 3.05 7.71
N LYS A 249 4.53 4.00 7.60
CA LYS A 249 4.21 4.94 8.69
C LYS A 249 2.95 4.56 9.48
N ILE A 250 2.28 3.47 9.09
CA ILE A 250 1.04 2.99 9.73
C ILE A 250 1.23 1.70 10.52
N ALA A 251 2.31 0.97 10.27
CA ALA A 251 2.69 -0.24 11.00
C ALA A 251 4.21 -0.48 10.90
N ALA A 252 4.71 -1.55 11.50
CA ALA A 252 6.13 -1.92 11.43
C ALA A 252 6.59 -2.17 9.98
N PRO A 253 7.67 -1.51 9.51
CA PRO A 253 8.21 -1.70 8.18
C PRO A 253 9.06 -2.98 8.06
N PHE A 254 9.62 -3.20 6.85
CA PHE A 254 10.60 -4.24 6.49
C PHE A 254 10.06 -5.67 6.43
N LYS A 255 8.75 -5.86 6.56
CA LYS A 255 8.11 -7.14 6.26
C LYS A 255 8.12 -7.39 4.74
N GLN A 256 8.01 -8.67 4.37
CA GLN A 256 7.98 -9.11 2.98
C GLN A 256 6.76 -9.98 2.75
N ALA A 257 6.17 -9.84 1.56
CA ALA A 257 5.18 -10.75 1.03
C ALA A 257 5.77 -11.50 -0.16
N GLU A 258 5.53 -12.79 -0.21
CA GLU A 258 5.81 -13.64 -1.36
C GLU A 258 4.47 -14.07 -1.96
N THR A 259 4.34 -13.87 -3.24
CA THR A 259 3.10 -14.12 -3.97
C THR A 259 3.41 -14.57 -5.40
N GLN A 260 2.40 -15.08 -6.09
CA GLN A 260 2.48 -15.44 -7.49
C GLN A 260 1.59 -14.52 -8.31
N ILE A 261 2.11 -13.97 -9.39
CA ILE A 261 1.33 -13.25 -10.40
C ILE A 261 1.17 -14.17 -11.60
N LEU A 262 -0.06 -14.59 -11.85
CA LEU A 262 -0.42 -15.42 -13.00
C LEU A 262 -0.77 -14.55 -14.21
N TYR A 263 -0.29 -14.91 -15.38
CA TYR A 263 -0.50 -14.12 -16.59
C TYR A 263 -2.00 -14.06 -16.96
N GLY A 264 -2.50 -12.84 -17.12
CA GLY A 264 -3.90 -12.58 -17.42
C GLY A 264 -4.89 -12.83 -16.28
N GLN A 265 -4.43 -13.19 -15.07
CA GLN A 265 -5.27 -13.50 -13.92
C GLN A 265 -4.93 -12.66 -12.67
N GLY A 266 -3.73 -12.06 -12.60
CA GLY A 266 -3.28 -11.30 -11.44
C GLY A 266 -2.72 -12.18 -10.31
N PHE A 267 -2.94 -11.78 -9.06
CA PHE A 267 -2.44 -12.52 -7.91
C PHE A 267 -3.12 -13.89 -7.75
N ASN A 268 -2.31 -14.92 -7.50
CA ASN A 268 -2.81 -16.25 -7.15
C ASN A 268 -3.34 -16.28 -5.71
N ARG A 269 -4.50 -15.66 -5.51
CA ARG A 269 -5.14 -15.52 -4.19
C ARG A 269 -5.34 -16.85 -3.48
N ASN A 270 -5.85 -17.85 -4.21
CA ASN A 270 -6.08 -19.18 -3.63
C ASN A 270 -4.77 -19.88 -3.26
N GLY A 271 -3.69 -19.65 -4.03
CA GLY A 271 -2.36 -20.11 -3.68
C GLY A 271 -1.85 -19.49 -2.37
N GLU A 272 -2.09 -18.21 -2.14
CA GLU A 272 -1.76 -17.54 -0.87
C GLU A 272 -2.57 -18.09 0.30
N LEU A 273 -3.88 -18.35 0.12
CA LEU A 273 -4.73 -18.94 1.15
C LEU A 273 -4.23 -20.31 1.59
N ILE A 274 -3.79 -21.15 0.63
CA ILE A 274 -3.22 -22.47 0.92
C ILE A 274 -1.89 -22.32 1.68
N ASP A 275 -0.97 -21.48 1.20
CA ASP A 275 0.35 -21.32 1.83
C ASP A 275 0.24 -20.73 3.24
N LEU A 276 -0.53 -19.67 3.41
CA LEU A 276 -0.78 -19.05 4.70
C LEU A 276 -1.58 -19.98 5.62
N GLY A 277 -2.54 -20.72 5.07
CA GLY A 277 -3.34 -21.70 5.80
C GLY A 277 -2.48 -22.81 6.38
N VAL A 278 -1.55 -23.36 5.58
CA VAL A 278 -0.59 -24.37 6.06
C VAL A 278 0.36 -23.79 7.09
N LYS A 279 0.91 -22.60 6.85
CA LYS A 279 1.83 -21.94 7.77
C LYS A 279 1.20 -21.70 9.15
N ASN A 280 -0.10 -21.40 9.18
CA ASN A 280 -0.85 -21.10 10.40
C ASN A 280 -1.69 -22.29 10.91
N LYS A 281 -1.47 -23.50 10.38
CA LYS A 281 -2.14 -24.73 10.81
C LYS A 281 -3.68 -24.71 10.66
N LEU A 282 -4.21 -23.86 9.80
CA LEU A 282 -5.62 -23.85 9.40
C LEU A 282 -5.90 -24.86 8.28
N VAL A 283 -4.92 -25.04 7.38
CA VAL A 283 -4.92 -26.07 6.35
C VAL A 283 -3.87 -27.11 6.73
N GLU A 284 -4.25 -28.37 6.76
CA GLU A 284 -3.33 -29.48 7.04
C GLU A 284 -2.67 -29.93 5.75
N LYS A 285 -1.38 -30.24 5.83
CA LYS A 285 -0.61 -30.82 4.73
C LYS A 285 0.02 -32.13 5.18
N ALA A 286 -0.42 -33.24 4.58
CA ALA A 286 0.11 -34.57 4.80
C ALA A 286 0.67 -35.13 3.50
N GLY A 287 2.00 -35.11 3.34
CA GLY A 287 2.65 -35.44 2.08
C GLY A 287 2.20 -34.51 0.95
N ALA A 288 1.61 -35.06 -0.10
CA ALA A 288 1.05 -34.29 -1.22
C ALA A 288 -0.39 -33.85 -1.01
N TRP A 289 -1.08 -34.29 0.05
CA TRP A 289 -2.49 -33.98 0.30
C TRP A 289 -2.67 -32.77 1.18
N TYR A 290 -3.63 -31.95 0.80
CA TYR A 290 -4.11 -30.81 1.60
C TYR A 290 -5.52 -31.10 2.13
N SER A 291 -5.79 -30.74 3.37
CA SER A 291 -7.08 -30.93 4.04
C SER A 291 -7.49 -29.68 4.81
N TYR A 292 -8.78 -29.41 4.85
CA TYR A 292 -9.37 -28.35 5.64
C TYR A 292 -10.55 -28.91 6.44
N GLN A 293 -10.53 -28.72 7.77
CA GLN A 293 -11.53 -29.27 8.71
C GLN A 293 -11.74 -30.79 8.51
N GLY A 294 -10.67 -31.56 8.31
CA GLY A 294 -10.71 -33.00 8.08
C GLY A 294 -11.10 -33.43 6.68
N ASN A 295 -11.54 -32.52 5.81
CA ASN A 295 -11.92 -32.83 4.42
C ASN A 295 -10.73 -32.60 3.47
N LYS A 296 -10.45 -33.56 2.60
CA LYS A 296 -9.42 -33.42 1.56
C LYS A 296 -9.86 -32.37 0.54
N ILE A 297 -9.02 -31.36 0.32
CA ILE A 297 -9.25 -30.27 -0.64
C ILE A 297 -8.41 -30.39 -1.91
N GLY A 298 -7.42 -31.30 -1.95
CA GLY A 298 -6.67 -31.59 -3.16
C GLY A 298 -5.37 -32.30 -2.93
N GLN A 299 -4.89 -32.99 -3.96
CA GLN A 299 -3.54 -33.54 -4.03
C GLN A 299 -2.66 -32.56 -4.82
N GLY A 300 -1.69 -31.96 -4.17
CA GLY A 300 -0.86 -30.89 -4.70
C GLY A 300 -1.53 -29.51 -4.60
N LYS A 301 -0.70 -28.44 -4.58
CA LYS A 301 -1.17 -27.06 -4.44
C LYS A 301 -2.12 -26.63 -5.56
N ALA A 302 -1.80 -26.99 -6.81
CA ALA A 302 -2.61 -26.62 -7.96
C ALA A 302 -4.06 -27.15 -7.89
N ASN A 303 -4.24 -28.43 -7.50
CA ASN A 303 -5.57 -29.02 -7.35
C ASN A 303 -6.30 -28.41 -6.14
N SER A 304 -5.59 -28.08 -5.07
CA SER A 304 -6.18 -27.39 -3.90
C SER A 304 -6.65 -25.98 -4.26
N CYS A 305 -5.89 -25.25 -5.10
CA CYS A 305 -6.34 -23.96 -5.62
C CYS A 305 -7.58 -24.09 -6.50
N LYS A 306 -7.66 -25.10 -7.39
CA LYS A 306 -8.86 -25.37 -8.20
C LYS A 306 -10.07 -25.68 -7.33
N TYR A 307 -9.89 -26.49 -6.29
CA TYR A 307 -10.96 -26.77 -5.32
C TYR A 307 -11.50 -25.48 -4.66
N LEU A 308 -10.63 -24.54 -4.29
CA LEU A 308 -11.04 -23.25 -3.70
C LEU A 308 -11.75 -22.36 -4.73
N VAL A 309 -11.42 -22.43 -6.01
CA VAL A 309 -12.17 -21.74 -7.08
C VAL A 309 -13.58 -22.29 -7.18
N GLU A 310 -13.75 -23.60 -7.12
CA GLU A 310 -15.06 -24.28 -7.18
C GLU A 310 -15.86 -24.12 -5.90
N ASN A 311 -15.20 -23.84 -4.77
CA ASN A 311 -15.79 -23.69 -3.45
C ASN A 311 -15.49 -22.32 -2.81
N PRO A 312 -16.01 -21.20 -3.36
CA PRO A 312 -15.68 -19.85 -2.93
C PRO A 312 -16.06 -19.55 -1.47
N ALA A 313 -17.07 -20.23 -0.93
CA ALA A 313 -17.45 -20.09 0.48
C ALA A 313 -16.34 -20.59 1.43
N ILE A 314 -15.69 -21.70 1.08
CA ILE A 314 -14.56 -22.27 1.84
C ILE A 314 -13.35 -21.32 1.74
N ALA A 315 -13.07 -20.81 0.55
CA ALA A 315 -11.99 -19.83 0.35
C ALA A 315 -12.22 -18.58 1.21
N ALA A 316 -13.44 -18.03 1.23
CA ALA A 316 -13.80 -16.88 2.04
C ALA A 316 -13.69 -17.16 3.55
N GLU A 317 -14.07 -18.36 3.98
CA GLU A 317 -13.94 -18.78 5.39
C GLU A 317 -12.48 -18.85 5.82
N ILE A 318 -11.61 -19.46 5.00
CA ILE A 318 -10.17 -19.55 5.26
C ILE A 318 -9.57 -18.14 5.29
N GLU A 319 -9.91 -17.28 4.33
CA GLU A 319 -9.43 -15.90 4.28
C GLU A 319 -9.83 -15.13 5.54
N LYS A 320 -11.10 -15.21 5.94
CA LYS A 320 -11.58 -14.55 7.15
C LYS A 320 -10.80 -14.99 8.39
N LYS A 321 -10.64 -16.31 8.59
CA LYS A 321 -9.85 -16.84 9.72
C LYS A 321 -8.40 -16.37 9.71
N LEU A 322 -7.77 -16.31 8.52
CA LEU A 322 -6.41 -15.79 8.39
C LEU A 322 -6.32 -14.30 8.70
N ARG A 323 -7.28 -13.49 8.25
CA ARG A 323 -7.35 -12.06 8.58
C ARG A 323 -7.56 -11.84 10.07
N ASP A 324 -8.51 -12.54 10.67
CA ASP A 324 -8.78 -12.45 12.11
C ASP A 324 -7.56 -12.85 12.95
N LEU A 325 -6.81 -13.87 12.52
CA LEU A 325 -5.60 -14.34 13.22
C LEU A 325 -4.39 -13.41 13.06
N LEU A 326 -4.19 -12.83 11.87
CA LEU A 326 -2.94 -12.18 11.50
C LEU A 326 -2.99 -10.65 11.44
N LEU A 327 -4.20 -10.07 11.37
CA LEU A 327 -4.44 -8.63 11.30
C LEU A 327 -5.08 -8.06 12.56
N THR A 328 -5.66 -8.90 13.43
CA THR A 328 -6.15 -8.42 14.72
C THR A 328 -4.97 -7.93 15.55
N PRO A 329 -4.98 -6.69 16.09
CA PRO A 329 -3.95 -6.26 17.01
C PRO A 329 -3.89 -7.25 18.18
N VAL A 330 -2.75 -7.86 18.42
CA VAL A 330 -2.50 -8.56 19.68
C VAL A 330 -2.58 -7.49 20.76
N VAL A 331 -3.71 -7.39 21.42
CA VAL A 331 -3.79 -6.67 22.69
C VAL A 331 -2.85 -7.45 23.61
N ALA A 332 -1.66 -6.90 23.83
CA ALA A 332 -0.78 -7.43 24.85
C ALA A 332 -1.60 -7.39 26.14
N GLU A 333 -2.00 -8.56 26.65
CA GLU A 333 -2.40 -8.69 28.03
C GLU A 333 -1.20 -8.24 28.85
N THR A 334 -1.15 -6.95 29.17
CA THR A 334 -0.31 -6.44 30.24
C THR A 334 -0.89 -7.11 31.47
N ASP A 335 -0.18 -8.12 31.95
CA ASP A 335 -0.43 -8.75 33.22
C ASP A 335 -0.69 -7.65 34.26
N ALA A 336 -1.92 -7.60 34.73
CA ALA A 336 -2.35 -6.70 35.81
C ALA A 336 -1.64 -6.99 37.15
N LYS A 337 -0.59 -7.81 37.13
CA LYS A 337 0.24 -8.18 38.27
C LYS A 337 1.46 -7.28 38.49
N ASP A 338 1.90 -6.53 37.47
CA ASP A 338 3.09 -5.67 37.64
C ASP A 338 2.77 -4.22 38.06
N VAL A 339 1.49 -3.81 38.04
CA VAL A 339 1.09 -2.47 38.50
C VAL A 339 0.86 -2.43 40.02
N ALA A 340 0.61 -3.57 40.66
CA ALA A 340 0.42 -3.62 42.11
C ALA A 340 1.72 -3.69 42.94
N ALA A 341 2.88 -3.80 42.28
CA ALA A 341 4.19 -3.91 42.95
C ALA A 341 4.97 -2.59 43.01
N ILE A 342 4.48 -1.51 42.36
CA ILE A 342 5.16 -0.21 42.34
C ILE A 342 4.57 0.76 43.38
N ASP A 343 3.33 0.57 43.83
CA ASP A 343 2.67 1.42 44.84
C ASP A 343 2.94 1.02 46.31
N ALA A 344 3.77 0.01 46.55
CA ALA A 344 4.03 -0.49 47.91
C ALA A 344 5.46 -0.23 48.42
N LYS A 345 6.23 0.70 47.85
CA LYS A 345 7.61 0.95 48.25
C LYS A 345 8.01 2.44 48.50
N ASP A 346 7.08 3.34 48.69
CA ASP A 346 7.39 4.73 49.06
C ASP A 346 6.62 5.23 50.28
N ASP A 347 6.38 4.36 51.28
CA ASP A 347 5.96 4.79 52.63
C ASP A 347 6.85 4.14 53.67
N ASP A 348 8.16 4.47 53.66
CA ASP A 348 9.03 4.38 54.83
C ASP A 348 10.42 4.90 54.44
N ALA A 349 10.66 6.20 54.64
CA ALA A 349 11.94 6.78 55.11
C ALA A 349 11.97 8.32 54.94
N PHE A 350 11.78 8.99 56.05
CA PHE A 350 12.21 10.35 56.39
C PHE A 350 11.66 11.54 55.59
#